data_627917cafc4b29c13d1362140e211126
#
_entry.id   627917cafc4b29c13d1362140e211126
#
_cell.length_a   1.000
_cell.length_b   1.000
_cell.length_c   1.000
_cell.angle_alpha   90.00
_cell.angle_beta   90.00
_cell.angle_gamma   90.00
#
_symmetry.space_group_name_H-M   'P 1'
#
loop_
_entity.id
_entity.type
_entity.pdbx_description
1 polymer ?
#
loop_
_entity_poly.entity_id
_entity_poly.type
_entity_poly.pdbx_seq_one_letter_code
_entity_poly.pdbx_strand_id
1 'polypeptide(L)'
;MRFSIRAIGKIKEKWMREGIEEYSKRLKPVAKMDVLESDEEKMPENPSAAVKGKVLEKEGEKLLRSIQDSGCVVLLDMNGKKVSSEELAAWIAQKTIMGTSHFYFIIGGPYGNGKNIQARADLKLSMAVSYTHLTLP
;
A
#
# COMPACT_ATOMS: atom_id res chain seq x y z
N MET A 1 17.16 3.89 -4.26
CA MET A 1 15.88 3.71 -3.52
C MET A 1 14.72 3.58 -4.49
N ARG A 2 13.80 2.70 -4.22
CA ARG A 2 12.64 2.47 -5.06
C ARG A 2 11.37 2.42 -4.22
N PHE A 3 10.33 3.11 -4.70
CA PHE A 3 8.99 3.08 -4.12
C PHE A 3 8.03 2.46 -5.13
N SER A 4 7.35 1.40 -4.73
CA SER A 4 6.38 0.72 -5.58
C SER A 4 5.01 0.79 -4.93
N ILE A 5 4.01 1.20 -5.71
CA ILE A 5 2.63 1.18 -5.26
C ILE A 5 1.96 -0.01 -5.93
N ARG A 6 1.35 -0.86 -5.11
CA ARG A 6 0.61 -2.04 -5.56
C ARG A 6 -0.83 -1.92 -5.09
N ALA A 7 -1.75 -1.88 -6.02
CA ALA A 7 -3.16 -1.68 -5.71
C ALA A 7 -4.01 -2.81 -6.27
N ILE A 8 -5.05 -3.19 -5.53
CA ILE A 8 -6.10 -4.06 -6.02
C ILE A 8 -7.19 -3.16 -6.60
N GLY A 9 -7.52 -3.38 -7.87
CA GLY A 9 -8.42 -2.53 -8.62
C GLY A 9 -7.72 -1.25 -9.08
N LYS A 10 -8.50 -0.38 -9.69
CA LYS A 10 -8.00 0.93 -10.13
C LYS A 10 -8.03 1.91 -8.97
N ILE A 11 -7.01 2.75 -8.91
CA ILE A 11 -6.99 3.86 -7.96
C ILE A 11 -8.01 4.89 -8.45
N LYS A 12 -9.23 4.82 -7.90
CA LYS A 12 -10.37 5.63 -8.38
C LYS A 12 -10.39 7.03 -7.77
N GLU A 13 -9.83 7.17 -6.58
CA GLU A 13 -9.83 8.45 -5.88
C GLU A 13 -8.92 9.45 -6.59
N LYS A 14 -9.50 10.48 -7.15
CA LYS A 14 -8.78 11.50 -7.91
C LYS A 14 -7.66 12.14 -7.09
N TRP A 15 -7.92 12.47 -5.83
CA TRP A 15 -6.94 13.06 -4.94
C TRP A 15 -5.72 12.14 -4.74
N MET A 16 -5.95 10.84 -4.67
CA MET A 16 -4.89 9.86 -4.50
C MET A 16 -4.01 9.76 -5.74
N ARG A 17 -4.64 9.71 -6.93
CA ARG A 17 -3.90 9.71 -8.21
C ARG A 17 -3.05 10.95 -8.37
N GLU A 18 -3.64 12.12 -8.09
CA GLU A 18 -2.94 13.40 -8.18
C GLU A 18 -1.78 13.46 -7.19
N GLY A 19 -1.99 12.98 -5.96
CA GLY A 19 -0.95 12.92 -4.94
C GLY A 19 0.21 12.02 -5.36
N ILE A 20 -0.08 10.84 -5.90
CA ILE A 20 0.93 9.91 -6.38
C ILE A 20 1.74 10.54 -7.51
N GLU A 21 1.09 11.15 -8.49
CA GLU A 21 1.76 11.81 -9.60
C GLU A 21 2.68 12.94 -9.12
N GLU A 22 2.20 13.75 -8.20
CA GLU A 22 2.97 14.88 -7.66
C GLU A 22 4.22 14.38 -6.92
N TYR A 23 4.06 13.40 -6.03
CA TYR A 23 5.20 12.84 -5.30
C TYR A 23 6.16 12.08 -6.20
N SER A 24 5.64 11.41 -7.24
CA SER A 24 6.47 10.75 -8.24
C SER A 24 7.40 11.74 -8.93
N LYS A 25 6.88 12.90 -9.31
CA LYS A 25 7.67 13.95 -9.93
C LYS A 25 8.75 14.49 -8.99
N ARG A 26 8.40 14.74 -7.73
CA ARG A 26 9.33 15.29 -6.74
C ARG A 26 10.42 14.31 -6.37
N LEU A 27 10.10 13.01 -6.29
CA LEU A 27 11.04 11.98 -5.87
C LEU A 27 11.89 11.42 -7.01
N LYS A 28 11.51 11.70 -8.26
CA LYS A 28 12.20 11.16 -9.44
C LYS A 28 13.72 11.32 -9.42
N PRO A 29 14.29 12.46 -8.97
CA PRO A 29 15.76 12.60 -8.91
C PRO A 29 16.44 11.72 -7.88
N VAL A 30 15.74 11.29 -6.82
CA VAL A 30 16.31 10.54 -5.68
C VAL A 30 15.80 9.14 -5.54
N ALA A 31 14.66 8.82 -6.18
CA ALA A 31 14.04 7.51 -6.07
C ALA A 31 13.29 7.16 -7.34
N LYS A 32 13.24 5.88 -7.65
CA LYS A 32 12.40 5.36 -8.72
C LYS A 32 11.03 5.03 -8.14
N MET A 33 9.96 5.37 -8.87
CA MET A 33 8.60 5.05 -8.48
C MET A 33 7.89 4.28 -9.58
N ASP A 34 7.13 3.27 -9.19
CA ASP A 34 6.26 2.55 -10.11
C ASP A 34 4.90 2.27 -9.44
N VAL A 35 3.88 2.13 -10.27
CA VAL A 35 2.52 1.84 -9.82
C VAL A 35 2.00 0.64 -10.63
N LEU A 36 1.52 -0.37 -9.94
CA LEU A 36 0.89 -1.54 -10.55
C LEU A 36 -0.50 -1.71 -9.95
N GLU A 37 -1.51 -1.67 -10.83
CA GLU A 37 -2.89 -1.96 -10.47
C GLU A 37 -3.22 -3.38 -10.92
N SER A 38 -3.75 -4.20 -10.00
CA SER A 38 -4.17 -5.58 -10.29
C SER A 38 -5.68 -5.68 -10.21
N ASP A 39 -6.28 -6.54 -11.02
CA ASP A 39 -7.72 -6.71 -11.05
C ASP A 39 -8.25 -7.23 -9.70
N GLU A 40 -9.42 -6.71 -9.32
CA GLU A 40 -10.15 -7.22 -8.17
C GLU A 40 -10.62 -8.65 -8.45
N GLU A 41 -10.59 -9.50 -7.42
CA GLU A 41 -11.25 -10.79 -7.48
C GLU A 41 -12.75 -10.60 -7.29
N LYS A 42 -13.54 -11.39 -8.01
CA LYS A 42 -15.00 -11.28 -7.95
C LYS A 42 -15.51 -11.72 -6.58
N MET A 43 -16.26 -10.84 -5.92
CA MET A 43 -16.91 -11.13 -4.66
C MET A 43 -18.36 -11.54 -4.94
N PRO A 44 -18.83 -12.74 -4.47
CA PRO A 44 -20.22 -13.13 -4.61
C PRO A 44 -21.16 -12.19 -3.84
N GLU A 45 -22.44 -12.19 -4.21
CA GLU A 45 -23.46 -11.50 -3.42
C GLU A 45 -23.60 -12.19 -2.07
N ASN A 46 -23.78 -11.40 -1.01
CA ASN A 46 -23.95 -11.90 0.36
C ASN A 46 -22.92 -12.97 0.75
N PRO A 47 -21.61 -12.67 0.62
CA PRO A 47 -20.60 -13.67 0.90
C PRO A 47 -20.54 -14.01 2.39
N SER A 48 -20.33 -15.29 2.70
CA SER A 48 -20.00 -15.68 4.07
C SER A 48 -18.62 -15.16 4.44
N ALA A 49 -18.32 -15.13 5.74
CA ALA A 49 -16.99 -14.73 6.20
C ALA A 49 -15.87 -15.61 5.58
N ALA A 50 -16.12 -16.90 5.45
CA ALA A 50 -15.16 -17.84 4.86
C ALA A 50 -14.93 -17.54 3.38
N VAL A 51 -15.98 -17.27 2.61
CA VAL A 51 -15.87 -16.95 1.18
C VAL A 51 -15.15 -15.61 0.99
N LYS A 52 -15.53 -14.62 1.79
CA LYS A 52 -14.88 -13.30 1.76
C LYS A 52 -13.39 -13.43 2.06
N GLY A 53 -13.02 -14.21 3.06
CA GLY A 53 -11.62 -14.45 3.41
C GLY A 53 -10.82 -15.08 2.27
N LYS A 54 -11.41 -16.06 1.57
CA LYS A 54 -10.76 -16.70 0.41
C LYS A 54 -10.52 -15.72 -0.74
N VAL A 55 -11.49 -14.87 -1.03
CA VAL A 55 -11.38 -13.85 -2.08
C VAL A 55 -10.25 -12.88 -1.74
N LEU A 56 -10.23 -12.39 -0.50
CA LEU A 56 -9.19 -11.47 -0.05
C LEU A 56 -7.81 -12.12 -0.05
N GLU A 57 -7.70 -13.40 0.27
CA GLU A 57 -6.44 -14.14 0.21
C GLU A 57 -5.92 -14.27 -1.24
N LYS A 58 -6.81 -14.49 -2.21
CA LYS A 58 -6.42 -14.51 -3.62
C LYS A 58 -5.87 -13.17 -4.07
N GLU A 59 -6.51 -12.07 -3.67
CA GLU A 59 -6.01 -10.73 -3.93
C GLU A 59 -4.65 -10.52 -3.28
N GLY A 60 -4.50 -10.96 -2.02
CA GLY A 60 -3.23 -10.89 -1.29
C GLY A 60 -2.12 -11.70 -1.96
N GLU A 61 -2.43 -12.86 -2.52
CA GLU A 61 -1.46 -13.66 -3.27
C GLU A 61 -0.92 -12.92 -4.50
N LYS A 62 -1.79 -12.22 -5.22
CA LYS A 62 -1.37 -11.39 -6.36
C LYS A 62 -0.40 -10.31 -5.92
N LEU A 63 -0.72 -9.64 -4.82
CA LEU A 63 0.14 -8.60 -4.26
C LEU A 63 1.50 -9.19 -3.83
N LEU A 64 1.47 -10.30 -3.10
CA LEU A 64 2.67 -10.94 -2.59
C LEU A 64 3.64 -11.39 -3.69
N ARG A 65 3.11 -11.86 -4.83
CA ARG A 65 3.95 -12.25 -5.97
C ARG A 65 4.76 -11.10 -6.55
N SER A 66 4.26 -9.87 -6.37
CA SER A 66 4.92 -8.67 -6.89
C SER A 66 5.90 -8.04 -5.90
N ILE A 67 6.04 -8.60 -4.70
CA ILE A 67 6.86 -8.07 -3.62
C ILE A 67 8.09 -8.95 -3.42
N GLN A 68 9.27 -8.32 -3.44
CA GLN A 68 10.52 -9.02 -3.12
C GLN A 68 10.62 -9.27 -1.62
N ASP A 69 11.22 -10.38 -1.23
CA ASP A 69 11.37 -10.74 0.20
C ASP A 69 12.14 -9.69 0.99
N SER A 70 13.14 -9.06 0.38
CA SER A 70 13.93 -7.99 0.99
C SER A 70 13.22 -6.64 1.06
N GLY A 71 12.06 -6.52 0.43
CA GLY A 71 11.28 -5.29 0.41
C GLY A 71 10.61 -5.01 1.73
N CYS A 72 10.39 -3.73 2.01
CA CYS A 72 9.65 -3.27 3.18
C CYS A 72 8.22 -2.93 2.75
N VAL A 73 7.23 -3.47 3.44
CA VAL A 73 5.83 -3.36 3.04
C VAL A 73 5.04 -2.46 3.98
N VAL A 74 4.45 -1.41 3.42
CA VAL A 74 3.53 -0.51 4.10
C VAL A 74 2.12 -0.79 3.58
N LEU A 75 1.26 -1.29 4.44
CA LEU A 75 -0.11 -1.62 4.09
C LEU A 75 -1.05 -0.52 4.54
N LEU A 76 -1.86 0.01 3.62
CA LEU A 76 -2.91 0.95 3.95
C LEU A 76 -4.12 0.16 4.45
N ASP A 77 -4.48 0.38 5.72
CA ASP A 77 -5.53 -0.38 6.40
C ASP A 77 -6.31 0.56 7.31
N MET A 78 -7.64 0.45 7.31
CA MET A 78 -8.50 1.28 8.16
C MET A 78 -8.17 1.12 9.65
N ASN A 79 -7.73 -0.07 10.06
CA ASN A 79 -7.33 -0.37 11.44
C ASN A 79 -5.84 -0.15 11.68
N GLY A 80 -5.17 0.48 10.72
CA GLY A 80 -3.74 0.74 10.83
C GLY A 80 -3.42 1.85 11.81
N LYS A 81 -2.14 2.01 12.07
CA LYS A 81 -1.60 3.03 12.97
C LYS A 81 -1.74 4.41 12.32
N LYS A 82 -2.20 5.37 13.11
CA LYS A 82 -2.21 6.78 12.69
C LYS A 82 -0.82 7.35 12.86
N VAL A 83 -0.20 7.78 11.77
CA VAL A 83 1.12 8.40 11.78
C VAL A 83 1.10 9.69 10.97
N SER A 84 1.89 10.66 11.41
CA SER A 84 2.08 11.89 10.64
C SER A 84 3.01 11.65 9.46
N SER A 85 3.05 12.59 8.51
CA SER A 85 4.00 12.51 7.40
C SER A 85 5.45 12.56 7.89
N GLU A 86 5.73 13.31 8.96
CA GLU A 86 7.05 13.35 9.58
C GLU A 86 7.42 12.00 10.20
N GLU A 87 6.49 11.37 10.90
CA GLU A 87 6.71 10.04 11.49
C GLU A 87 6.96 8.98 10.41
N LEU A 88 6.19 9.02 9.33
CA LEU A 88 6.39 8.10 8.21
C LEU A 88 7.75 8.33 7.55
N ALA A 89 8.11 9.58 7.32
CA ALA A 89 9.42 9.91 6.73
C ALA A 89 10.58 9.43 7.62
N ALA A 90 10.45 9.60 8.93
CA ALA A 90 11.46 9.11 9.90
C ALA A 90 11.55 7.59 9.87
N TRP A 91 10.42 6.89 9.79
CA TRP A 91 10.39 5.43 9.72
C TRP A 91 11.07 4.92 8.43
N ILE A 92 10.78 5.56 7.29
CA ILE A 92 11.41 5.23 6.00
C ILE A 92 12.92 5.47 6.08
N ALA A 93 13.34 6.61 6.65
CA ALA A 93 14.75 6.94 6.81
C ALA A 93 15.49 5.90 7.66
N GLN A 94 14.88 5.48 8.77
CA GLN A 94 15.46 4.46 9.65
C GLN A 94 15.62 3.12 8.91
N LYS A 95 14.59 2.69 8.18
CA LYS A 95 14.65 1.44 7.41
C LYS A 95 15.70 1.51 6.31
N THR A 96 15.87 2.67 5.68
CA THR A 96 16.89 2.90 4.67
C THR A 96 18.30 2.75 5.27
N ILE A 97 18.52 3.32 6.45
CA ILE A 97 19.79 3.19 7.18
C ILE A 97 20.07 1.71 7.51
N MET A 98 19.05 0.94 7.80
CA MET A 98 19.14 -0.50 8.10
C MET A 98 19.33 -1.37 6.86
N GLY A 99 19.36 -0.79 5.67
CA GLY A 99 19.64 -1.50 4.43
C GLY A 99 18.47 -1.70 3.48
N THR A 100 17.28 -1.20 3.81
CA THR A 100 16.11 -1.30 2.92
C THR A 100 16.26 -0.35 1.75
N SER A 101 16.14 -0.87 0.53
CA SER A 101 16.21 -0.09 -0.69
C SER A 101 14.92 -0.07 -1.50
N HIS A 102 13.96 -0.90 -1.14
CA HIS A 102 12.68 -1.02 -1.87
C HIS A 102 11.51 -1.03 -0.88
N PHE A 103 10.62 -0.05 -1.02
CA PHE A 103 9.41 0.09 -0.21
C PHE A 103 8.20 -0.15 -1.09
N TYR A 104 7.28 -0.97 -0.60
CA TYR A 104 6.02 -1.26 -1.27
C TYR A 104 4.86 -0.68 -0.46
N PHE A 105 4.06 0.17 -1.09
CA PHE A 105 2.84 0.72 -0.52
C PHE A 105 1.67 -0.04 -1.10
N ILE A 106 0.92 -0.71 -0.25
CA ILE A 106 -0.15 -1.62 -0.67
C ILE A 106 -1.50 -0.98 -0.40
N ILE A 107 -2.33 -0.90 -1.45
CA ILE A 107 -3.69 -0.41 -1.39
C ILE A 107 -4.61 -1.57 -1.70
N GLY A 108 -5.35 -2.04 -0.70
CA GLY A 108 -6.31 -3.13 -0.87
C GLY A 108 -7.57 -2.70 -1.61
N GLY A 109 -8.38 -3.69 -1.96
CA GLY A 109 -9.67 -3.47 -2.60
C GLY A 109 -10.74 -2.98 -1.61
N PRO A 110 -12.00 -2.83 -2.09
CA PRO A 110 -13.08 -2.24 -1.29
C PRO A 110 -13.48 -3.08 -0.08
N TYR A 111 -13.18 -4.36 -0.06
CA TYR A 111 -13.53 -5.25 1.05
C TYR A 111 -12.41 -5.43 2.07
N GLY A 112 -11.30 -4.71 1.92
CA GLY A 112 -10.18 -4.75 2.84
C GLY A 112 -9.02 -5.61 2.36
N ASN A 113 -8.25 -6.11 3.32
CA ASN A 113 -7.01 -6.84 3.07
C ASN A 113 -7.09 -8.26 3.62
N GLY A 114 -6.56 -9.23 2.87
CA GLY A 114 -6.47 -10.62 3.32
C GLY A 114 -5.46 -10.79 4.46
N LYS A 115 -5.59 -11.88 5.20
CA LYS A 115 -4.69 -12.18 6.33
C LYS A 115 -3.25 -12.36 5.88
N ASN A 116 -3.04 -12.91 4.69
CA ASN A 116 -1.69 -13.14 4.15
C ASN A 116 -0.92 -11.84 3.92
N ILE A 117 -1.55 -10.85 3.29
CA ILE A 117 -0.89 -9.55 3.08
C ILE A 117 -0.74 -8.78 4.40
N GLN A 118 -1.69 -8.91 5.31
CA GLN A 118 -1.57 -8.31 6.63
C GLN A 118 -0.38 -8.87 7.40
N ALA A 119 -0.15 -10.17 7.32
CA ALA A 119 0.98 -10.83 7.97
C ALA A 119 2.33 -10.40 7.37
N ARG A 120 2.36 -10.07 6.08
CA ARG A 120 3.57 -9.62 5.39
C ARG A 120 3.92 -8.16 5.71
N ALA A 121 2.95 -7.35 6.10
CA ALA A 121 3.16 -5.91 6.29
C ALA A 121 4.15 -5.62 7.42
N ASP A 122 5.08 -4.70 7.14
CA ASP A 122 6.03 -4.19 8.14
C ASP A 122 5.45 -2.99 8.88
N LEU A 123 4.52 -2.29 8.25
CA LEU A 123 3.79 -1.17 8.85
C LEU A 123 2.39 -1.14 8.28
N LYS A 124 1.40 -0.93 9.14
CA LYS A 124 0.01 -0.70 8.74
C LYS A 124 -0.36 0.74 9.03
N LEU A 125 -0.76 1.48 8.00
CA LEU A 125 -1.13 2.89 8.12
C LEU A 125 -2.62 3.09 7.98
N SER A 126 -3.16 3.99 8.78
CA SER A 126 -4.54 4.45 8.61
C SER A 126 -4.65 5.37 7.40
N MET A 127 -5.55 5.03 6.50
CA MET A 127 -5.80 5.76 5.26
C MET A 127 -6.20 7.22 5.50
N ALA A 128 -7.04 7.46 6.51
CA ALA A 128 -7.56 8.80 6.80
C ALA A 128 -6.45 9.79 7.13
N VAL A 129 -5.46 9.37 7.93
CA VAL A 129 -4.33 10.22 8.29
C VAL A 129 -3.41 10.40 7.11
N SER A 130 -3.13 9.34 6.35
CA SER A 130 -2.32 9.42 5.13
C SER A 130 -2.90 10.41 4.13
N TYR A 131 -4.22 10.40 3.95
CA TYR A 131 -4.89 11.36 3.07
C TYR A 131 -4.62 12.81 3.50
N THR A 132 -4.83 13.12 4.78
CA THR A 132 -4.64 14.47 5.30
C THR A 132 -3.22 14.98 5.06
N HIS A 133 -2.23 14.14 5.28
CA HIS A 133 -0.82 14.52 5.12
C HIS A 133 -0.37 14.53 3.67
N LEU A 134 -0.94 13.70 2.81
CA LEU A 134 -0.62 13.67 1.38
C LEU A 134 -1.12 14.93 0.63
N THR A 135 -2.18 15.56 1.12
CA THR A 135 -2.75 16.75 0.48
C THR A 135 -2.08 18.05 0.91
N LEU A 136 -1.26 18.02 1.95
CA LEU A 136 -0.55 19.21 2.40
C LEU A 136 0.61 19.53 1.46
N PRO A 137 0.80 20.82 1.11
CA PRO A 137 1.90 21.24 0.23
C PRO A 137 3.28 20.97 0.80
#